data_b5517e5169454f2520dfb50b0598b03e
#
_entry.id   b5517e5169454f2520dfb50b0598b03e
#
_cell.length_a   1.000
_cell.length_b   1.000
_cell.length_c   1.000
_cell.angle_alpha   90.00
_cell.angle_beta   90.00
_cell.angle_gamma   90.00
#
_symmetry.space_group_name_H-M   'P 1'
#
loop_
_entity.id
_entity.type
_entity.pdbx_description
1 polymer ?
#
loop_
_entity_poly.entity_id
_entity_poly.type
_entity_poly.pdbx_seq_one_letter_code
_entity_poly.pdbx_strand_id
1 'polypeptide(L)'
;MIRRIKPVSRIRKTETEVRKTASAGPRERWHIPEPGELMAPAVDIYENEKAIVLEMELPGVLEKDVKILLYAGRVEVSGVKRGFAGHDGARFLRLERGFGAFRRDVPVPGAVDPDKAYASFENGILTIVLGKPPRKTRDVDIRPRRNEGHED
;
A
#
# COMPACT_ATOMS: atom_id res chain seq x y z
N MET A 1 -7.85 0.47 -19.48
CA MET A 1 -9.06 1.13 -18.97
C MET A 1 -8.80 1.53 -17.53
N ILE A 2 -8.60 2.81 -17.27
CA ILE A 2 -8.22 3.33 -15.94
C ILE A 2 -9.50 3.50 -15.13
N ARG A 3 -9.68 2.73 -14.06
CA ARG A 3 -10.82 2.86 -13.15
C ARG A 3 -10.42 3.61 -11.89
N ARG A 4 -11.16 4.67 -11.61
CA ARG A 4 -11.10 5.39 -10.32
C ARG A 4 -11.67 4.46 -9.24
N ILE A 5 -10.85 4.05 -8.26
CA ILE A 5 -11.29 3.16 -7.18
C ILE A 5 -12.16 3.95 -6.20
N LYS A 6 -13.45 3.59 -6.11
CA LYS A 6 -14.36 4.15 -5.12
C LYS A 6 -14.09 3.53 -3.74
N PRO A 7 -14.21 4.27 -2.63
CA PRO A 7 -14.05 3.70 -1.30
C PRO A 7 -15.14 2.67 -1.02
N VAL A 8 -14.75 1.44 -0.68
CA VAL A 8 -15.66 0.38 -0.26
C VAL A 8 -15.91 0.51 1.24
N SER A 9 -17.16 0.73 1.60
CA SER A 9 -17.63 0.77 2.97
C SER A 9 -17.74 -0.64 3.56
N ARG A 10 -17.14 -0.83 4.75
CA ARG A 10 -17.36 -1.91 5.71
C ARG A 10 -16.85 -3.30 5.33
N ILE A 11 -15.65 -3.62 5.83
CA ILE A 11 -15.16 -5.01 5.91
C ILE A 11 -15.91 -5.73 7.02
N ARG A 12 -16.72 -6.75 6.67
CA ARG A 12 -17.20 -7.73 7.65
C ARG A 12 -16.06 -8.68 7.98
N LYS A 13 -15.72 -8.81 9.26
CA LYS A 13 -14.84 -9.86 9.77
C LYS A 13 -15.45 -11.22 9.42
N THR A 14 -14.80 -11.97 8.56
CA THR A 14 -15.02 -13.41 8.42
C THR A 14 -13.87 -14.08 9.16
N GLU A 15 -14.10 -14.44 10.41
CA GLU A 15 -13.20 -15.32 11.15
C GLU A 15 -13.31 -16.72 10.55
N THR A 16 -12.27 -17.16 9.85
CA THR A 16 -12.13 -18.56 9.47
C THR A 16 -11.22 -19.21 10.50
N GLU A 17 -11.81 -19.97 11.43
CA GLU A 17 -11.07 -20.87 12.33
C GLU A 17 -10.33 -21.93 11.50
N VAL A 18 -9.03 -21.80 11.39
CA VAL A 18 -8.16 -22.88 10.93
C VAL A 18 -7.84 -23.77 12.13
N ARG A 19 -8.57 -24.85 12.28
CA ARG A 19 -8.24 -25.88 13.30
C ARG A 19 -6.86 -26.47 13.02
N LYS A 20 -5.96 -26.29 13.98
CA LYS A 20 -4.63 -26.92 14.00
C LYS A 20 -4.78 -28.42 14.21
N THR A 21 -4.54 -29.22 13.18
CA THR A 21 -4.20 -30.64 13.31
C THR A 21 -2.81 -30.84 12.70
N ALA A 22 -1.78 -30.57 13.48
CA ALA A 22 -0.41 -30.85 13.11
C ALA A 22 0.04 -32.13 13.78
N SER A 23 0.26 -33.21 13.02
CA SER A 23 1.09 -34.32 13.43
C SER A 23 2.56 -33.99 13.18
N ALA A 24 3.40 -34.22 14.20
CA ALA A 24 4.79 -33.80 14.23
C ALA A 24 5.66 -34.56 13.25
N GLY A 25 6.19 -33.87 12.25
CA GLY A 25 7.38 -34.22 11.45
C GLY A 25 8.47 -33.17 11.67
N PRO A 26 9.69 -33.30 11.07
CA PRO A 26 10.77 -32.32 11.27
C PRO A 26 10.24 -30.92 10.96
N ARG A 27 10.34 -30.03 11.93
CA ARG A 27 9.75 -28.71 11.89
C ARG A 27 10.60 -27.77 11.04
N GLU A 28 10.39 -27.78 9.74
CA GLU A 28 10.60 -26.56 8.98
C GLU A 28 9.60 -25.53 9.52
N ARG A 29 10.12 -24.42 9.98
CA ARG A 29 9.33 -23.37 10.64
C ARG A 29 8.55 -22.60 9.57
N TRP A 30 7.36 -23.09 9.22
CA TRP A 30 6.41 -22.39 8.34
C TRP A 30 5.95 -21.13 9.06
N HIS A 31 6.21 -19.99 8.46
CA HIS A 31 5.63 -18.75 8.96
C HIS A 31 4.15 -18.71 8.53
N ILE A 32 3.29 -19.19 9.38
CA ILE A 32 1.84 -18.94 9.28
C ILE A 32 1.63 -17.63 10.04
N PRO A 33 1.14 -16.54 9.40
CA PRO A 33 0.85 -15.31 10.12
C PRO A 33 -0.07 -15.61 11.30
N GLU A 34 0.28 -15.11 12.48
CA GLU A 34 -0.56 -15.26 13.66
C GLU A 34 -1.92 -14.56 13.42
N PRO A 35 -3.01 -15.05 14.05
CA PRO A 35 -4.32 -14.40 13.97
C PRO A 35 -4.20 -12.93 14.41
N GLY A 36 -4.45 -11.99 13.49
CA GLY A 36 -4.29 -10.55 13.71
C GLY A 36 -2.99 -9.95 13.19
N GLU A 37 -2.02 -10.73 12.74
CA GLU A 37 -0.84 -10.22 12.06
C GLU A 37 -1.22 -9.73 10.65
N LEU A 38 -0.90 -8.48 10.37
CA LEU A 38 -1.12 -7.88 9.05
C LEU A 38 0.04 -8.21 8.13
N MET A 39 -0.26 -8.74 6.96
CA MET A 39 0.76 -8.86 5.92
C MET A 39 1.21 -7.47 5.47
N ALA A 40 2.50 -7.30 5.23
CA ALA A 40 3.09 -6.10 4.66
C ALA A 40 3.57 -6.39 3.23
N PRO A 41 2.75 -6.14 2.20
CA PRO A 41 3.15 -6.36 0.81
C PRO A 41 4.40 -5.57 0.44
N ALA A 42 5.25 -6.15 -0.41
CA ALA A 42 6.40 -5.45 -0.97
C ALA A 42 5.95 -4.27 -1.82
N VAL A 43 6.67 -3.16 -1.76
CA VAL A 43 6.38 -1.94 -2.52
C VAL A 43 7.67 -1.30 -2.99
N ASP A 44 7.69 -0.93 -4.26
CA ASP A 44 8.69 -0.07 -4.86
C ASP A 44 8.13 1.34 -5.04
N ILE A 45 8.98 2.34 -4.82
CA ILE A 45 8.65 3.75 -5.05
C ILE A 45 9.72 4.33 -5.94
N TYR A 46 9.29 5.00 -6.99
CA TYR A 46 10.16 5.77 -7.86
C TYR A 46 9.48 7.06 -8.32
N GLU A 47 10.26 8.01 -8.79
CA GLU A 47 9.74 9.28 -9.26
C GLU A 47 10.36 9.70 -10.58
N ASN A 48 9.60 10.51 -11.32
CA ASN A 48 10.07 11.26 -12.47
C ASN A 48 9.67 12.73 -12.32
N GLU A 49 9.87 13.53 -13.34
CA GLU A 49 9.55 14.98 -13.30
C GLU A 49 8.06 15.26 -13.05
N LYS A 50 7.16 14.37 -13.46
CA LYS A 50 5.71 14.58 -13.49
C LYS A 50 4.97 13.89 -12.33
N ALA A 51 5.50 12.78 -11.81
CA ALA A 51 4.79 11.93 -10.86
C ALA A 51 5.73 11.17 -9.92
N ILE A 52 5.16 10.72 -8.81
CA ILE A 52 5.69 9.67 -7.94
C ILE A 52 4.84 8.44 -8.19
N VAL A 53 5.47 7.29 -8.35
CA VAL A 53 4.82 6.02 -8.65
C VAL A 53 5.14 5.01 -7.55
N LEU A 54 4.12 4.32 -7.09
CA LEU A 54 4.24 3.18 -6.19
C LEU A 54 3.78 1.93 -6.92
N GLU A 55 4.55 0.85 -6.85
CA GLU A 55 4.18 -0.47 -7.36
C GLU A 55 4.20 -1.46 -6.21
N MET A 56 3.10 -2.17 -6.02
CA MET A 56 2.92 -3.09 -4.90
C MET A 56 2.48 -4.47 -5.38
N GLU A 57 3.15 -5.51 -4.89
CA GLU A 57 2.83 -6.89 -5.22
C GLU A 57 1.65 -7.39 -4.38
N LEU A 58 0.54 -7.68 -5.03
CA LEU A 58 -0.70 -8.19 -4.43
C LEU A 58 -1.25 -9.42 -5.18
N PRO A 59 -0.43 -10.46 -5.43
CA PRO A 59 -0.87 -11.63 -6.17
C PRO A 59 -2.00 -12.36 -5.45
N GLY A 60 -3.08 -12.65 -6.17
CA GLY A 60 -4.26 -13.35 -5.64
C GLY A 60 -5.20 -12.47 -4.82
N VAL A 61 -4.99 -11.16 -4.80
CA VAL A 61 -5.94 -10.18 -4.26
C VAL A 61 -6.89 -9.74 -5.38
N LEU A 62 -8.15 -9.52 -5.06
CA LEU A 62 -9.11 -8.95 -6.01
C LEU A 62 -9.13 -7.44 -5.88
N GLU A 63 -9.24 -6.72 -6.99
CA GLU A 63 -9.31 -5.24 -7.03
C GLU A 63 -10.33 -4.67 -6.02
N LYS A 64 -11.50 -5.31 -5.93
CA LYS A 64 -12.58 -4.91 -5.01
C LYS A 64 -12.24 -5.06 -3.51
N ASP A 65 -11.23 -5.85 -3.19
CA ASP A 65 -10.76 -6.10 -1.83
C ASP A 65 -9.58 -5.19 -1.43
N VAL A 66 -9.23 -4.22 -2.29
CA VAL A 66 -8.17 -3.23 -2.05
C VAL A 66 -8.77 -1.86 -1.76
N LYS A 67 -8.27 -1.21 -0.74
CA LYS A 67 -8.58 0.17 -0.38
C LYS A 67 -7.30 1.00 -0.39
N ILE A 68 -7.37 2.18 -1.03
CA ILE A 68 -6.26 3.13 -1.10
C ILE A 68 -6.72 4.45 -0.49
N LEU A 69 -5.92 5.00 0.42
CA LEU A 69 -6.11 6.31 1.01
C LEU A 69 -4.84 7.14 0.81
N LEU A 70 -5.01 8.35 0.32
CA LEU A 70 -3.96 9.37 0.25
C LEU A 70 -4.26 10.46 1.27
N TYR A 71 -3.35 10.66 2.23
CA TYR A 71 -3.51 11.65 3.29
C TYR A 71 -2.16 12.12 3.83
N ALA A 72 -2.05 13.40 4.15
CA ALA A 72 -0.89 13.98 4.85
C ALA A 72 0.49 13.53 4.33
N GLY A 73 0.64 13.41 3.00
CA GLY A 73 1.89 12.95 2.39
C GLY A 73 2.19 11.46 2.57
N ARG A 74 1.15 10.65 2.76
CA ARG A 74 1.24 9.19 2.90
C ARG A 74 0.21 8.50 2.03
N VAL A 75 0.54 7.30 1.56
CA VAL A 75 -0.40 6.39 0.91
C VAL A 75 -0.59 5.18 1.81
N GLU A 76 -1.83 4.96 2.25
CA GLU A 76 -2.22 3.72 2.91
C GLU A 76 -2.88 2.79 1.90
N VAL A 77 -2.38 1.58 1.78
CA VAL A 77 -3.01 0.50 1.04
C VAL A 77 -3.39 -0.59 2.02
N SER A 78 -4.65 -0.96 2.02
CA SER A 78 -5.18 -2.01 2.91
C SER A 78 -6.17 -2.90 2.18
N GLY A 79 -6.33 -4.11 2.65
CA GLY A 79 -7.27 -5.06 2.04
C GLY A 79 -7.19 -6.44 2.65
N VAL A 80 -7.76 -7.41 1.92
CA VAL A 80 -7.78 -8.81 2.33
C VAL A 80 -7.36 -9.68 1.15
N LYS A 81 -6.31 -10.47 1.34
CA LYS A 81 -5.97 -11.58 0.47
C LYS A 81 -6.76 -12.80 0.93
N ARG A 82 -7.74 -13.21 0.12
CA ARG A 82 -8.61 -14.32 0.46
C ARG A 82 -7.82 -15.62 0.49
N GLY A 83 -8.12 -16.42 1.52
CA GLY A 83 -7.57 -17.75 1.66
C GLY A 83 -8.24 -18.77 0.74
N PHE A 84 -8.28 -19.98 1.20
CA PHE A 84 -8.74 -21.13 0.44
C PHE A 84 -10.26 -21.09 0.23
N ALA A 85 -10.69 -21.11 -1.01
CA ALA A 85 -12.06 -21.39 -1.39
C ALA A 85 -12.09 -22.72 -2.16
N GLY A 86 -13.10 -23.57 -1.89
CA GLY A 86 -13.33 -24.80 -2.66
C GLY A 86 -12.46 -25.99 -2.27
N HIS A 87 -11.95 -26.04 -1.04
CA HIS A 87 -11.17 -27.18 -0.54
C HIS A 87 -11.89 -27.97 0.53
N ASP A 88 -13.22 -28.07 0.43
CA ASP A 88 -14.03 -28.82 1.39
C ASP A 88 -13.56 -30.30 1.43
N GLY A 89 -13.22 -30.76 2.63
CA GLY A 89 -12.67 -32.11 2.84
C GLY A 89 -11.20 -32.29 2.46
N ALA A 90 -10.51 -31.27 1.98
CA ALA A 90 -9.09 -31.36 1.66
C ALA A 90 -8.21 -31.32 2.92
N ARG A 91 -7.18 -32.15 2.95
CA ARG A 91 -6.11 -32.12 3.94
C ARG A 91 -4.90 -31.43 3.32
N PHE A 92 -4.46 -30.30 3.87
CA PHE A 92 -3.25 -29.63 3.42
C PHE A 92 -2.02 -30.42 3.85
N LEU A 93 -1.18 -30.75 2.91
CA LEU A 93 0.14 -31.38 3.14
C LEU A 93 1.21 -30.32 3.36
N ARG A 94 1.03 -29.14 2.73
CA ARG A 94 1.93 -27.99 2.83
C ARG A 94 1.13 -26.70 2.64
N LEU A 95 1.40 -25.70 3.46
CA LEU A 95 0.74 -24.41 3.43
C LEU A 95 1.81 -23.31 3.55
N GLU A 96 2.20 -22.70 2.43
CA GLU A 96 3.26 -21.69 2.34
C GLU A 96 2.71 -20.33 1.87
N ARG A 97 1.52 -20.33 1.27
CA ARG A 97 0.93 -19.10 0.74
C ARG A 97 0.35 -18.27 1.87
N GLY A 98 0.81 -17.00 1.98
CA GLY A 98 0.21 -16.03 2.91
C GLY A 98 -1.20 -15.64 2.47
N PHE A 99 -2.10 -15.45 3.42
CA PHE A 99 -3.45 -14.93 3.25
C PHE A 99 -3.89 -14.17 4.50
N GLY A 100 -4.94 -13.38 4.38
CA GLY A 100 -5.48 -12.58 5.48
C GLY A 100 -5.49 -11.10 5.17
N ALA A 101 -5.69 -10.29 6.20
CA ALA A 101 -5.66 -8.86 6.08
C ALA A 101 -4.23 -8.35 5.82
N PHE A 102 -4.10 -7.32 5.00
CA PHE A 102 -2.86 -6.62 4.78
C PHE A 102 -3.03 -5.11 4.93
N ARG A 103 -1.96 -4.46 5.32
CA ARG A 103 -1.88 -3.01 5.37
C ARG A 103 -0.44 -2.56 5.12
N ARG A 104 -0.31 -1.58 4.26
CA ARG A 104 0.95 -0.89 4.02
C ARG A 104 0.73 0.60 4.10
N ASP A 105 1.50 1.28 4.92
CA ASP A 105 1.51 2.73 5.05
C ASP A 105 2.86 3.26 4.54
N VAL A 106 2.81 3.99 3.44
CA VAL A 106 3.99 4.37 2.67
C VAL A 106 4.12 5.90 2.69
N PRO A 107 5.20 6.45 3.25
CA PRO A 107 5.46 7.88 3.15
C PRO A 107 5.80 8.25 1.69
N VAL A 108 5.20 9.34 1.22
CA VAL A 108 5.42 9.86 -0.12
C VAL A 108 6.42 11.02 -0.06
N PRO A 109 7.58 10.92 -0.71
CA PRO A 109 8.55 12.01 -0.73
C PRO A 109 8.04 13.17 -1.60
N GLY A 110 7.88 14.35 -1.01
CA GLY A 110 7.55 15.57 -1.74
C GLY A 110 6.05 15.87 -1.86
N ALA A 111 5.74 16.95 -2.57
CA ALA A 111 4.38 17.40 -2.77
C ALA A 111 3.70 16.63 -3.92
N VAL A 112 2.47 16.23 -3.69
CA VAL A 112 1.60 15.58 -4.68
C VAL A 112 0.30 16.35 -4.83
N ASP A 113 -0.30 16.24 -6.00
CA ASP A 113 -1.61 16.80 -6.32
C ASP A 113 -2.65 15.67 -6.23
N PRO A 114 -3.53 15.67 -5.20
CA PRO A 114 -4.50 14.60 -5.01
C PRO A 114 -5.46 14.43 -6.18
N ASP A 115 -5.75 15.50 -6.93
CA ASP A 115 -6.65 15.47 -8.07
C ASP A 115 -6.03 14.77 -9.28
N LYS A 116 -4.71 14.61 -9.29
CA LYS A 116 -3.93 13.89 -10.30
C LYS A 116 -3.50 12.50 -9.84
N ALA A 117 -4.07 11.99 -8.76
CA ALA A 117 -3.80 10.65 -8.29
C ALA A 117 -4.73 9.64 -8.96
N TYR A 118 -4.18 8.53 -9.41
CA TYR A 118 -4.93 7.38 -9.91
C TYR A 118 -4.22 6.08 -9.62
N ALA A 119 -4.95 4.98 -9.71
CA ALA A 119 -4.38 3.64 -9.53
C ALA A 119 -4.92 2.68 -10.59
N SER A 120 -4.10 1.70 -10.94
CA SER A 120 -4.44 0.55 -11.76
C SER A 120 -4.04 -0.74 -11.07
N PHE A 121 -4.73 -1.83 -11.38
CA PHE A 121 -4.43 -3.14 -10.83
C PHE A 121 -4.43 -4.17 -11.95
N GLU A 122 -3.25 -4.71 -12.28
CA GLU A 122 -3.07 -5.66 -13.38
C GLU A 122 -2.06 -6.74 -12.99
N ASN A 123 -2.33 -7.98 -13.34
CA ASN A 123 -1.43 -9.13 -13.11
C ASN A 123 -0.94 -9.27 -11.65
N GLY A 124 -1.76 -8.84 -10.67
CA GLY A 124 -1.38 -8.87 -9.26
C GLY A 124 -0.45 -7.74 -8.82
N ILE A 125 -0.22 -6.74 -9.67
CA ILE A 125 0.52 -5.52 -9.34
C ILE A 125 -0.46 -4.36 -9.22
N LEU A 126 -0.42 -3.69 -8.08
CA LEU A 126 -1.10 -2.42 -7.85
C LEU A 126 -0.13 -1.28 -8.17
N THR A 127 -0.43 -0.50 -9.19
CA THR A 127 0.32 0.70 -9.55
C THR A 127 -0.46 1.94 -9.12
N ILE A 128 0.14 2.79 -8.29
CA ILE A 128 -0.45 4.06 -7.83
C ILE A 128 0.41 5.20 -8.38
N VAL A 129 -0.20 6.08 -9.15
CA VAL A 129 0.47 7.26 -9.73
C VAL A 129 -0.03 8.51 -9.04
N LEU A 130 0.89 9.26 -8.47
CA LEU A 130 0.65 10.51 -7.76
C LEU A 130 1.26 11.66 -8.55
N GLY A 131 0.43 12.45 -9.24
CA GLY A 131 0.90 13.60 -10.01
C GLY A 131 1.54 14.65 -9.12
N LYS A 132 2.64 15.25 -9.59
CA LYS A 132 3.28 16.38 -8.92
C LYS A 132 2.57 17.69 -9.27
N PRO A 133 2.49 18.66 -8.33
CA PRO A 133 2.01 19.99 -8.67
C PRO A 133 2.99 20.67 -9.63
N PRO A 134 2.53 21.63 -10.45
CA PRO A 134 3.42 22.37 -11.31
C PRO A 134 4.47 23.13 -10.50
N ARG A 135 5.72 23.09 -10.95
CA ARG A 135 6.79 23.87 -10.33
C ARG A 135 6.47 25.35 -10.46
N LYS A 136 6.22 26.02 -9.34
CA LYS A 136 6.13 27.49 -9.31
C LYS A 136 7.54 28.02 -9.17
N THR A 137 8.12 28.52 -10.25
CA THR A 137 9.32 29.38 -10.19
C THR A 137 8.91 30.74 -9.63
N ARG A 138 9.59 31.20 -8.64
CA ARG A 138 9.42 32.54 -8.08
C ARG A 138 10.74 33.26 -8.14
N ASP A 139 10.77 34.41 -8.79
CA ASP A 139 11.90 35.31 -8.70
C ASP A 139 12.00 35.84 -7.27
N VAL A 140 13.17 35.78 -6.69
CA VAL A 140 13.45 36.31 -5.36
C VAL A 140 14.29 37.57 -5.54
N ASP A 141 13.70 38.73 -5.25
CA ASP A 141 14.42 39.99 -5.22
C ASP A 141 15.45 40.03 -4.10
N ILE A 142 16.69 40.34 -4.43
CA ILE A 142 17.75 40.56 -3.46
C ILE A 142 17.52 41.95 -2.85
N ARG A 143 17.15 42.00 -1.58
CA ARG A 143 17.07 43.23 -0.84
C ARG A 143 18.41 43.52 -0.16
N PRO A 144 19.05 44.69 -0.37
CA PRO A 144 20.26 45.04 0.35
C PRO A 144 19.98 45.10 1.84
N ARG A 145 20.89 44.55 2.65
CA ARG A 145 20.81 44.62 4.11
C ARG A 145 21.07 46.08 4.51
N ARG A 146 20.09 46.73 5.10
CA ARG A 146 20.32 48.04 5.75
C ARG A 146 21.29 47.77 6.92
N ASN A 147 22.49 48.32 6.81
CA ASN A 147 23.34 48.49 7.97
C ASN A 147 22.70 49.59 8.81
N GLU A 148 22.07 49.22 9.91
CA GLU A 148 21.79 50.20 10.99
C GLU A 148 23.15 50.58 11.55
N GLY A 149 23.58 51.81 11.19
CA GLY A 149 24.79 52.38 11.69
C GLY A 149 24.71 52.47 13.20
N HIS A 150 25.70 51.93 13.90
CA HIS A 150 26.00 52.32 15.26
C HIS A 150 26.48 53.77 15.18
N GLU A 151 25.62 54.71 15.63
CA GLU A 151 26.10 56.02 16.04
C GLU A 151 26.64 55.89 17.46
N ASP A 152 27.92 56.23 17.60
CA ASP A 152 28.59 56.44 18.88
C ASP A 152 28.04 57.64 19.62
#